data_88b29546f1dc9fa559a4a1a104eec1f2
#
_entry.id   88b29546f1dc9fa559a4a1a104eec1f2
#
_cell.length_a   1.000
_cell.length_b   1.000
_cell.length_c   1.000
_cell.angle_alpha   90.00
_cell.angle_beta   90.00
_cell.angle_gamma   90.00
#
_symmetry.space_group_name_H-M   'P 1'
#
loop_
_entity.id
_entity.type
_entity.pdbx_description
1 polymer ?
#
loop_
_entity_poly.entity_id
_entity_poly.type
_entity_poly.pdbx_seq_one_letter_code
_entity_poly.pdbx_strand_id
1 'polypeptide(L)' 'MQRYLFELLYESEKPMTFAAIRRAAAGEDFVFRFTVERSLRHALKRMVDNEVIVANCDRYCIHPRILAIMADSKATS' A
#
# COMPACT_ATOMS: atom_id res chain seq x y z
N MET A 1 -9.21 4.72 1.26
CA MET A 1 -7.91 4.42 1.89
C MET A 1 -7.15 3.31 1.18
N GLN A 2 -7.77 2.17 0.93
CA GLN A 2 -7.08 1.05 0.25
C GLN A 2 -6.59 1.42 -1.14
N ARG A 3 -7.39 2.14 -1.91
CA ARG A 3 -6.99 2.58 -3.25
C ARG A 3 -5.76 3.49 -3.21
N TYR A 4 -5.74 4.41 -2.27
CA TYR A 4 -4.61 5.31 -2.08
C TYR A 4 -3.34 4.53 -1.74
N LEU A 5 -3.44 3.57 -0.83
CA LEU A 5 -2.32 2.74 -0.43
C LEU A 5 -1.80 1.89 -1.59
N PHE A 6 -2.71 1.35 -2.39
CA PHE A 6 -2.35 0.57 -3.55
C PHE A 6 -1.54 1.41 -4.55
N GLU A 7 -2.02 2.60 -4.86
CA GLU A 7 -1.33 3.50 -5.78
C GLU A 7 0.03 3.91 -5.23
N LEU A 8 0.11 4.19 -3.94
CA LEU A 8 1.35 4.57 -3.29
C LEU A 8 2.40 3.47 -3.39
N LEU A 9 2.01 2.24 -3.09
CA LEU A 9 2.91 1.09 -3.18
C LEU A 9 3.30 0.76 -4.61
N TYR A 10 2.38 0.92 -5.54
CA TYR A 10 2.65 0.68 -6.95
C TYR A 10 3.67 1.67 -7.49
N GLU A 11 3.55 2.94 -7.13
CA GLU A 11 4.45 3.99 -7.61
C GLU A 11 5.82 3.95 -6.96
N SER A 12 5.94 3.38 -5.75
CA SER A 12 7.18 3.43 -4.99
C SER A 12 8.29 2.55 -5.57
N GLU A 13 7.96 1.58 -6.42
CA GLU A 13 8.88 0.63 -7.03
C GLU A 13 9.67 -0.23 -6.03
N LYS A 14 9.72 0.14 -4.77
CA LYS A 14 10.43 -0.57 -3.72
C LYS A 14 9.49 -0.84 -2.55
N PRO A 15 9.73 -1.93 -1.79
CA PRO A 15 8.93 -2.16 -0.59
C PRO A 15 9.02 -0.97 0.37
N MET A 16 7.89 -0.58 0.92
CA MET A 16 7.82 0.54 1.85
C MET A 16 7.61 0.04 3.28
N THR A 17 8.31 0.65 4.22
CA THR A 17 8.07 0.38 5.64
C THR A 17 6.75 1.05 6.08
N PHE A 18 6.18 0.55 7.19
CA PHE A 18 5.00 1.18 7.77
C PHE A 18 5.24 2.66 8.07
N ALA A 19 6.42 2.99 8.60
CA ALA A 19 6.76 4.38 8.88
C ALA A 19 6.77 5.25 7.63
N ALA A 20 7.28 4.72 6.52
CA ALA A 20 7.30 5.45 5.24
C ALA A 20 5.88 5.66 4.70
N ILE A 21 5.03 4.63 4.78
CA ILE A 21 3.63 4.71 4.35
C ILE A 21 2.88 5.73 5.21
N ARG A 22 3.08 5.66 6.53
CA ARG A 22 2.47 6.58 7.48
C ARG A 22 2.88 8.03 7.19
N ARG A 23 4.15 8.25 6.91
CA ARG A 23 4.67 9.58 6.59
C ARG A 23 4.05 10.11 5.30
N ALA A 24 3.94 9.28 4.28
CA ALA A 24 3.33 9.67 3.02
C ALA A 24 1.84 10.00 3.20
N ALA A 25 1.12 9.18 3.96
CA ALA A 25 -0.30 9.39 4.20
C ALA A 25 -0.58 10.61 5.07
N ALA A 26 0.31 10.92 6.02
CA ALA A 26 0.17 12.05 6.93
C ALA A 26 0.78 13.35 6.40
N GLY A 27 1.33 13.33 5.19
CA GLY A 27 2.21 14.37 4.67
C GLY A 27 1.60 15.75 4.49
N GLU A 28 0.28 15.86 4.42
CA GLU A 28 -0.35 17.16 4.12
C GLU A 28 -1.36 17.65 5.14
N ASP A 29 -1.81 16.80 6.07
CA ASP A 29 -2.88 17.19 6.98
C ASP A 29 -2.58 16.77 8.42
N PHE A 30 -2.40 17.77 9.28
CA PHE A 30 -2.07 17.54 10.69
C PHE A 30 -3.20 16.82 11.44
N VAL A 31 -4.45 17.10 11.10
CA VAL A 31 -5.61 16.47 11.72
C VAL A 31 -5.70 14.98 11.38
N PHE A 32 -5.22 14.61 10.23
CA PHE A 32 -5.20 13.24 9.74
C PHE A 32 -4.25 12.34 10.54
N ARG A 33 -3.31 12.92 11.26
CA ARG A 33 -2.26 12.18 11.99
C ARG A 33 -2.79 11.23 13.05
N PHE A 34 -3.85 11.61 13.76
CA PHE A 34 -4.35 10.83 14.87
C PHE A 34 -5.29 9.70 14.46
N THR A 35 -6.00 9.87 13.36
CA THR A 35 -6.91 8.85 12.85
C THR A 35 -6.24 7.90 11.86
N VAL A 36 -5.17 8.35 11.22
CA VAL A 36 -4.54 7.62 10.12
C VAL A 36 -3.86 6.32 10.56
N GLU A 37 -3.18 6.32 11.71
CA GLU A 37 -2.41 5.13 12.10
C GLU A 37 -3.30 3.90 12.26
N ARG A 38 -4.42 4.04 12.95
CA ARG A 38 -5.34 2.94 13.18
C ARG A 38 -6.00 2.48 11.88
N SER A 39 -6.48 3.43 11.10
CA SER A 39 -7.11 3.14 9.80
C SER A 39 -6.11 2.55 8.83
N LEU A 40 -4.87 3.03 8.86
CA LEU A 40 -3.80 2.55 8.01
C LEU A 40 -3.47 1.09 8.30
N ARG A 41 -3.31 0.74 9.57
CA ARG A 41 -3.05 -0.64 9.98
C ARG A 41 -4.18 -1.57 9.57
N HIS A 42 -5.40 -1.10 9.75
CA HIS A 42 -6.60 -1.86 9.39
C HIS A 42 -6.67 -2.12 7.88
N ALA A 43 -6.43 -1.07 7.10
CA ALA A 43 -6.44 -1.16 5.64
C ALA A 43 -5.32 -2.07 5.13
N LEU A 44 -4.12 -1.92 5.65
CA LEU A 44 -2.98 -2.76 5.27
C LEU A 44 -3.24 -4.23 5.60
N LYS A 45 -3.78 -4.50 6.77
CA LYS A 45 -4.12 -5.86 7.17
C LYS A 45 -5.12 -6.49 6.22
N ARG A 46 -6.16 -5.75 5.86
CA ARG A 46 -7.17 -6.25 4.92
C ARG A 46 -6.58 -6.50 3.54
N MET A 47 -5.69 -5.63 3.09
CA MET A 47 -5.04 -5.81 1.80
C MET A 47 -4.13 -7.03 1.79
N VAL A 48 -3.44 -7.30 2.90
CA VAL A 48 -2.62 -8.51 3.04
C VAL A 48 -3.52 -9.75 3.05
N ASP A 49 -4.60 -9.70 3.81
CA ASP A 49 -5.55 -10.83 3.89
C ASP A 49 -6.19 -11.15 2.54
N ASN A 50 -6.42 -10.12 1.73
CA ASN A 50 -6.99 -10.26 0.39
C ASN A 50 -5.95 -10.54 -0.70
N GLU A 51 -4.70 -10.74 -0.32
CA GLU A 51 -3.59 -11.03 -1.25
C GLU A 51 -3.39 -9.92 -2.29
N VAL A 52 -3.66 -8.68 -1.91
CA VAL A 52 -3.41 -7.53 -2.76
C VAL A 52 -1.98 -7.01 -2.56
N ILE A 53 -1.49 -7.09 -1.33
CA ILE A 53 -0.12 -6.72 -0.97
C ILE A 53 0.51 -7.83 -0.14
N VAL A 54 1.83 -7.79 -0.03
CA VAL A 54 2.59 -8.72 0.80
C VAL A 54 3.28 -7.93 1.91
N ALA A 55 3.18 -8.46 3.14
CA ALA A 55 3.93 -7.94 4.27
C ALA A 55 5.15 -8.83 4.48
N ASN A 56 6.34 -8.26 4.37
CA ASN A 56 7.60 -8.96 4.57
C ASN A 56 8.41 -8.21 5.63
N CYS A 57 8.48 -8.78 6.82
CA CYS A 57 9.03 -8.08 7.99
C CYS A 57 8.27 -6.79 8.23
N ASP A 58 8.94 -5.64 8.17
CA ASP A 58 8.31 -4.33 8.35
C ASP A 58 7.97 -3.65 7.04
N ARG A 59 8.10 -4.35 5.92
CA ARG A 59 7.94 -3.76 4.60
C ARG A 59 6.71 -4.31 3.88
N TYR A 60 6.07 -3.45 3.11
CA TYR A 60 4.89 -3.78 2.33
C TYR A 60 5.16 -3.52 0.86
N CYS A 61 4.72 -4.44 0.01
CA CYS A 61 4.80 -4.26 -1.44
C CYS A 61 3.60 -4.91 -2.10
N ILE A 62 3.35 -4.55 -3.36
CA ILE A 62 2.25 -5.13 -4.12
C ILE A 62 2.52 -6.62 -4.32
N HIS A 63 1.49 -7.43 -4.14
CA HIS A 63 1.59 -8.88 -4.32
C HIS A 63 2.02 -9.20 -5.76
N PRO A 64 2.96 -10.12 -5.97
CA PRO A 64 3.41 -10.47 -7.33
C PRO A 64 2.29 -10.90 -8.26
N ARG A 65 1.25 -11.52 -7.71
CA ARG A 65 0.06 -11.91 -8.46
C ARG A 65 -0.64 -10.71 -9.10
N ILE A 66 -0.75 -9.62 -8.33
CA ILE A 66 -1.38 -8.38 -8.82
C ILE A 66 -0.49 -7.71 -9.87
N LEU A 67 0.81 -7.70 -9.64
CA LEU A 67 1.75 -7.15 -10.62
C LEU A 67 1.69 -7.90 -11.94
N ALA A 68 1.57 -9.21 -11.89
CA ALA A 68 1.45 -10.04 -13.09
C ALA A 68 0.17 -9.73 -13.86
N ILE A 69 -0.95 -9.58 -13.15
CA ILE A 69 -2.22 -9.22 -13.77
C ILE A 69 -2.15 -7.85 -14.43
N MET A 70 -1.54 -6.89 -13.76
CA MET A 70 -1.38 -5.53 -14.30
C MET A 70 -0.45 -5.50 -15.51
N ALA A 71 0.62 -6.29 -15.48
CA ALA A 71 1.54 -6.40 -16.61
C ALA A 71 0.82 -6.99 -17.83
N ASP A 72 0.02 -8.03 -17.63
CA ASP A 72 -0.79 -8.63 -18.68
C ASP A 72 -1.78 -7.63 -19.27
N SER A 73 -2.45 -6.87 -18.43
CA SER A 73 -3.39 -5.85 -18.85
C SER A 73 -2.72 -4.77 -19.70
N LYS A 74 -1.50 -4.39 -19.35
CA LYS A 74 -0.72 -3.42 -20.11
C LYS A 74 -0.26 -3.98 -21.45
N ALA A 75 0.07 -5.27 -21.49
CA ALA A 75 0.55 -5.93 -22.70
C ALA A 75 -0.55 -6.07 -23.75
N THR A 76 -1.81 -6.16 -23.31
CA THR A 76 -2.96 -6.34 -24.21
C THR A 76 -3.57 -5.01 -24.67
N SER A 77 -3.17 -3.93 -24.10
CA SER A 77 -3.66 -2.62 -24.50
C SER A 77 -2.62 -1.86 -25.33
#